data_6a59af2740375518e6c77edddfe056a2
#
_entry.id   6a59af2740375518e6c77edddfe056a2
#
_cell.length_a   1.000
_cell.length_b   1.000
_cell.length_c   1.000
_cell.angle_alpha   90.00
_cell.angle_beta   90.00
_cell.angle_gamma   90.00
#
_symmetry.space_group_name_H-M   'P 1'
#
loop_
_entity.id
_entity.type
_entity.pdbx_description
1 polymer ?
#
loop_
_entity_poly.entity_id
_entity_poly.type
_entity_poly.pdbx_seq_one_letter_code
_entity_poly.pdbx_strand_id
1 'polypeptide(L)'
;MANYAEYFELRAYKPKYQIGDRVFGYYEKIPFVGSVGNDTLISNELGPQISIHLDLPLQTKNGVCSIIIVKHKNIKGLLHEIN
;
A
#
# COMPACT_ATOMS: atom_id res chain seq x y z
N MET A 1 26.29 8.52 0.56
CA MET A 1 26.08 8.70 -0.88
C MET A 1 25.27 7.53 -1.43
N ALA A 2 24.15 7.79 -2.04
CA ALA A 2 23.35 6.74 -2.65
C ALA A 2 24.14 6.16 -3.83
N ASN A 3 24.16 4.82 -3.97
CA ASN A 3 24.83 4.23 -5.10
C ASN A 3 23.89 4.21 -6.32
N TYR A 4 24.47 4.13 -7.50
CA TYR A 4 23.70 4.18 -8.74
C TYR A 4 22.74 3.00 -8.88
N ALA A 5 23.10 1.83 -8.35
CA ALA A 5 22.22 0.66 -8.44
C ALA A 5 20.90 0.91 -7.71
N GLU A 6 20.96 1.48 -6.50
CA GLU A 6 19.73 1.80 -5.74
C GLU A 6 18.90 2.83 -6.50
N TYR A 7 19.53 3.86 -7.05
CA TYR A 7 18.82 4.88 -7.82
C TYR A 7 18.09 4.28 -9.01
N PHE A 8 18.75 3.41 -9.76
CA PHE A 8 18.14 2.77 -10.92
C PHE A 8 16.99 1.84 -10.51
N GLU A 9 17.14 1.10 -9.41
CA GLU A 9 16.08 0.23 -8.91
C GLU A 9 14.85 1.02 -8.52
N LEU A 10 15.01 2.15 -7.83
CA LEU A 10 13.89 3.00 -7.46
C LEU A 10 13.14 3.51 -8.68
N ARG A 11 13.87 3.90 -9.73
CA ARG A 11 13.27 4.40 -10.97
C ARG A 11 12.66 3.30 -11.81
N ALA A 12 13.19 2.08 -11.71
CA ALA A 12 12.70 0.93 -12.47
C ALA A 12 11.55 0.20 -11.78
N TYR A 13 11.22 0.57 -10.55
CA TYR A 13 10.15 -0.07 -9.82
C TYR A 13 8.82 0.06 -10.57
N LYS A 14 8.18 -1.08 -10.80
CA LYS A 14 6.86 -1.10 -11.42
C LYS A 14 5.83 -1.40 -10.33
N PRO A 15 4.91 -0.48 -10.06
CA PRO A 15 3.88 -0.71 -9.07
C PRO A 15 3.06 -1.95 -9.39
N LYS A 16 2.77 -2.74 -8.37
CA LYS A 16 1.87 -3.88 -8.50
C LYS A 16 0.42 -3.42 -8.56
N TYR A 17 0.12 -2.33 -7.86
CA TYR A 17 -1.21 -1.77 -7.78
C TYR A 17 -1.22 -0.39 -8.40
N GLN A 18 -2.34 -0.05 -9.05
CA GLN A 18 -2.54 1.27 -9.64
C GLN A 18 -3.42 2.13 -8.75
N ILE A 19 -3.28 3.45 -8.89
CA ILE A 19 -4.12 4.40 -8.17
C ILE A 19 -5.58 4.10 -8.49
N GLY A 20 -6.38 3.97 -7.44
CA GLY A 20 -7.79 3.67 -7.57
C GLY A 20 -8.14 2.19 -7.49
N ASP A 21 -7.16 1.29 -7.56
CA ASP A 21 -7.44 -0.14 -7.40
C ASP A 21 -8.11 -0.39 -6.05
N ARG A 22 -9.19 -1.18 -6.09
CA ARG A 22 -9.94 -1.55 -4.89
C ARG A 22 -9.31 -2.80 -4.30
N VAL A 23 -8.92 -2.73 -3.04
CA VAL A 23 -8.18 -3.81 -2.39
C VAL A 23 -8.75 -4.09 -1.00
N PHE A 24 -8.45 -5.29 -0.51
CA PHE A 24 -8.74 -5.66 0.88
C PHE A 24 -7.53 -6.36 1.47
N GLY A 25 -7.45 -6.35 2.78
CA GLY A 25 -6.34 -6.98 3.49
C GLY A 25 -6.46 -6.78 4.97
N TYR A 26 -5.30 -6.82 5.65
CA TYR A 26 -5.23 -6.68 7.10
C TYR A 26 -4.15 -5.67 7.47
N TYR A 27 -4.48 -4.81 8.42
CA TYR A 27 -3.57 -3.86 9.02
C TYR A 27 -3.60 -4.04 10.53
N GLU A 28 -2.46 -4.43 11.11
CA GLU A 28 -2.37 -4.76 12.55
C GLU A 28 -3.49 -5.73 12.97
N LYS A 29 -3.71 -6.77 12.15
CA LYS A 29 -4.74 -7.80 12.35
C LYS A 29 -6.18 -7.30 12.19
N ILE A 30 -6.37 -6.05 11.77
CA ILE A 30 -7.69 -5.49 11.53
C ILE A 30 -7.97 -5.57 10.03
N PRO A 31 -9.08 -6.17 9.61
CA PRO A 31 -9.42 -6.22 8.18
C PRO A 31 -9.75 -4.82 7.66
N PHE A 32 -9.32 -4.55 6.43
CA PHE A 32 -9.62 -3.27 5.79
C PHE A 32 -10.07 -3.47 4.35
N VAL A 33 -10.79 -2.48 3.85
CA VAL A 33 -11.14 -2.33 2.45
C VAL A 33 -10.85 -0.88 2.08
N GLY A 34 -10.26 -0.67 0.92
CA GLY A 34 -9.96 0.69 0.49
C GLY A 34 -9.49 0.76 -0.95
N SER A 35 -9.05 1.95 -1.33
CA SER A 35 -8.54 2.24 -2.66
C SER A 35 -7.06 2.60 -2.58
N VAL A 36 -6.29 2.09 -3.52
CA VAL A 36 -4.86 2.40 -3.59
C VAL A 36 -4.67 3.86 -3.96
N GLY A 37 -3.94 4.59 -3.12
CA GLY A 37 -3.53 5.95 -3.42
C GLY A 37 -2.18 6.00 -4.10
N ASN A 38 -1.29 5.07 -3.71
CA ASN A 38 0.04 5.02 -4.28
C ASN A 38 0.69 3.65 -3.97
N ASP A 39 1.54 3.18 -4.87
CA ASP A 39 2.36 1.99 -4.68
C ASP A 39 3.77 2.37 -5.10
N THR A 40 4.64 2.64 -4.13
CA THR A 40 5.98 3.17 -4.41
C THR A 40 7.06 2.39 -3.69
N LEU A 41 8.23 2.36 -4.30
CA LEU A 41 9.44 1.89 -3.66
C LEU A 41 10.19 3.09 -3.11
N ILE A 42 10.21 3.21 -1.78
CA ILE A 42 10.87 4.34 -1.12
C ILE A 42 12.37 4.08 -1.00
N SER A 43 12.73 2.86 -0.62
CA SER A 43 14.12 2.43 -0.56
C SER A 43 14.17 0.92 -0.63
N ASN A 44 15.33 0.36 -0.96
CA ASN A 44 15.50 -1.09 -0.98
C ASN A 44 15.35 -1.70 0.40
N GLU A 45 15.73 -0.96 1.44
CA GLU A 45 15.60 -1.42 2.82
C GLU A 45 14.14 -1.54 3.26
N LEU A 46 13.36 -0.51 2.99
CA LEU A 46 11.96 -0.47 3.40
C LEU A 46 11.08 -1.30 2.46
N GLY A 47 11.50 -1.46 1.22
CA GLY A 47 10.72 -2.14 0.21
C GLY A 47 9.52 -1.31 -0.27
N PRO A 48 8.69 -1.89 -1.13
CA PRO A 48 7.50 -1.21 -1.63
C PRO A 48 6.50 -0.92 -0.52
N GLN A 49 5.92 0.26 -0.57
CA GLN A 49 4.88 0.69 0.37
C GLN A 49 3.68 1.20 -0.40
N ILE A 50 2.51 0.84 0.08
CA ILE A 50 1.25 1.17 -0.58
C ILE A 50 0.42 2.01 0.38
N SER A 51 0.00 3.19 -0.07
CA SER A 51 -0.96 4.00 0.68
C SER A 51 -2.37 3.56 0.29
N ILE A 52 -3.22 3.38 1.28
CA ILE A 52 -4.61 2.95 1.10
C ILE A 52 -5.53 4.01 1.70
N HIS A 53 -6.45 4.50 0.89
CA HIS A 53 -7.55 5.34 1.35
C HIS A 53 -8.67 4.40 1.77
N LEU A 54 -8.92 4.34 3.07
CA LEU A 54 -9.86 3.39 3.65
C LEU A 54 -11.30 3.81 3.36
N ASP A 55 -12.15 2.83 3.08
CA ASP A 55 -13.60 3.09 2.93
C ASP A 55 -14.21 3.52 4.27
N LEU A 56 -13.78 2.86 5.35
CA LEU A 56 -14.18 3.21 6.71
C LEU A 56 -12.91 3.43 7.53
N PRO A 57 -12.84 4.51 8.32
CA PRO A 57 -11.68 4.73 9.17
C PRO A 57 -11.45 3.57 10.12
N LEU A 58 -10.18 3.27 10.39
CA LEU A 58 -9.78 2.24 11.33
C LEU A 58 -9.35 2.86 12.65
N GLN A 59 -9.77 2.24 13.75
CA GLN A 59 -9.26 2.56 15.06
C GLN A 59 -7.98 1.76 15.27
N THR A 60 -6.84 2.45 15.32
CA THR A 60 -5.54 1.85 15.58
C THR A 60 -5.05 2.30 16.95
N LYS A 61 -3.95 1.71 17.41
CA LYS A 61 -3.32 2.14 18.67
C LYS A 61 -2.86 3.60 18.62
N ASN A 62 -2.69 4.16 17.43
CA ASN A 62 -2.27 5.55 17.24
C ASN A 62 -3.44 6.49 16.95
N GLY A 63 -4.68 6.01 17.09
CA GLY A 63 -5.89 6.78 16.85
C GLY A 63 -6.65 6.32 15.62
N VAL A 64 -7.60 7.12 15.19
CA VAL A 64 -8.42 6.83 14.02
C VAL A 64 -7.67 7.24 12.76
N CYS A 65 -7.55 6.32 11.80
CA CYS A 65 -6.84 6.54 10.55
C CYS A 65 -7.78 6.35 9.37
N SER A 66 -7.77 7.31 8.45
CA SER A 66 -8.49 7.20 7.17
C SER A 66 -7.56 6.76 6.03
N ILE A 67 -6.25 6.88 6.23
CA ILE A 67 -5.23 6.44 5.29
C ILE A 67 -4.24 5.59 6.06
N ILE A 68 -3.88 4.44 5.49
CA ILE A 68 -2.86 3.57 6.07
C ILE A 68 -1.77 3.31 5.03
N ILE A 69 -0.58 2.98 5.50
CA ILE A 69 0.52 2.57 4.64
C ILE A 69 0.82 1.12 4.98
N VAL A 70 0.77 0.28 3.96
CA VAL A 70 0.95 -1.17 4.12
C VAL A 70 1.98 -1.69 3.14
N LYS A 71 2.43 -2.90 3.37
CA LYS A 71 3.28 -3.62 2.43
C LYS A 71 2.41 -4.55 1.58
N HIS A 72 2.96 -5.02 0.45
CA HIS A 72 2.23 -5.92 -0.44
C HIS A 72 1.64 -7.12 0.30
N LYS A 73 2.37 -7.68 1.25
CA LYS A 73 1.91 -8.84 2.01
C LYS A 73 0.63 -8.61 2.81
N ASN A 74 0.33 -7.36 3.11
CA ASN A 74 -0.87 -6.99 3.87
C ASN A 74 -2.10 -6.92 2.99
N ILE A 75 -1.93 -6.83 1.67
CA ILE A 75 -3.03 -6.81 0.72
C ILE A 75 -3.30 -8.24 0.29
N LYS A 76 -4.51 -8.71 0.50
CA LYS A 76 -4.89 -10.10 0.23
C LYS A 76 -5.52 -10.28 -1.13
N GLY A 77 -6.02 -9.23 -1.73
CA GLY A 77 -6.56 -9.31 -3.08
C GLY A 77 -7.18 -8.03 -3.56
N LEU A 78 -7.53 -8.05 -4.84
CA LEU A 78 -8.28 -6.98 -5.48
C LEU A 78 -9.76 -7.26 -5.32
N LEU A 79 -10.53 -6.20 -5.05
CA LEU A 79 -11.97 -6.29 -5.07
C LEU A 79 -12.42 -6.01 -6.50
N HIS A 80 -13.05 -6.99 -7.11
CA HIS A 80 -13.64 -6.82 -8.43
C HIS A 80 -15.11 -6.49 -8.25
N GLU A 81 -15.56 -5.47 -8.96
CA GLU A 81 -16.97 -5.17 -8.97
C GLU A 81 -17.70 -6.32 -9.67
N ILE A 82 -18.75 -6.79 -9.02
CA ILE A 82 -19.61 -7.80 -9.62
C ILE A 82 -20.66 -7.06 -10.41
N ASN A 83 -20.56 -7.17 -11.71
CA ASN A 83 -21.54 -6.56 -12.61
C ASN A 83 -22.59 -7.60 -13.01
#